data_7aa6d8add6eba875fec2981f662ec36f
#
_entry.id   7aa6d8add6eba875fec2981f662ec36f
#
_cell.length_a   1.000
_cell.length_b   1.000
_cell.length_c   1.000
_cell.angle_alpha   90.00
_cell.angle_beta   90.00
_cell.angle_gamma   90.00
#
_symmetry.space_group_name_H-M   'P 1'
#
loop_
_entity.id
_entity.type
_entity.pdbx_description
1 polymer ?
#
loop_
_entity_poly.entity_id
_entity_poly.type
_entity_poly.pdbx_seq_one_letter_code
_entity_poly.pdbx_strand_id
1 'polypeptide(L)'
;LKRLSKNNTEVISQIIGDTIDLKLFPDTVKIKIENIIERSTAKLNTTFFDKIFGPGKIKTKKEFEKEIEKSIEFNYLKETEYYLNREIENDFLNKIKIDLPEIYVKNWIKSNNDEENSKKLLGEDYNKYCDQIKWSYIVDEIIDKNKIKVENTEIEEMAKNQIQHQLMSSGMQNMSKDIDKFVENYLRHNKGENYLKIFNEIKSNKVFNHIKENVTIIKKSITFDKFKLLAKNI
;
A
#
# COMPACT_ATOMS: atom_id res chain seq x y z
N LEU A 1 38.91 4.46 14.43
CA LEU A 1 37.59 4.79 13.86
C LEU A 1 37.65 6.06 13.02
N LYS A 2 38.06 7.23 13.56
CA LYS A 2 38.22 8.50 12.81
C LYS A 2 39.07 8.31 11.53
N ARG A 3 40.11 7.50 11.58
CA ARG A 3 40.98 7.20 10.44
C ARG A 3 40.35 6.29 9.40
N LEU A 4 39.51 5.34 9.82
CA LEU A 4 38.76 4.44 8.95
C LEU A 4 37.58 5.16 8.30
N SER A 5 36.93 6.06 9.02
CA SER A 5 35.75 6.80 8.54
C SER A 5 36.14 8.11 7.82
N LYS A 6 37.40 8.41 7.63
CA LYS A 6 37.88 9.71 7.09
C LYS A 6 37.24 10.92 7.80
N ASN A 7 37.04 10.82 9.12
CA ASN A 7 36.37 11.81 9.97
C ASN A 7 34.88 12.06 9.62
N ASN A 8 34.24 11.15 8.91
CA ASN A 8 32.78 11.24 8.64
C ASN A 8 32.00 10.79 9.88
N THR A 9 31.29 11.72 10.51
CA THR A 9 30.51 11.48 11.72
C THR A 9 29.36 10.51 11.48
N GLU A 10 28.73 10.52 10.30
CA GLU A 10 27.65 9.59 9.94
C GLU A 10 28.14 8.13 9.88
N VAL A 11 29.33 7.89 9.30
CA VAL A 11 29.93 6.55 9.27
C VAL A 11 30.32 6.09 10.67
N ILE A 12 30.76 7.00 11.52
CA ILE A 12 31.08 6.71 12.92
C ILE A 12 29.82 6.32 13.69
N SER A 13 28.71 7.07 13.54
CA SER A 13 27.41 6.78 14.17
C SER A 13 26.84 5.44 13.72
N GLN A 14 26.94 5.11 12.43
CA GLN A 14 26.50 3.80 11.91
C GLN A 14 27.27 2.60 12.50
N ILE A 15 28.55 2.78 12.85
CA ILE A 15 29.39 1.71 13.42
C ILE A 15 29.13 1.54 14.91
N ILE A 16 28.83 2.62 15.63
CA ILE A 16 28.77 2.66 17.10
C ILE A 16 27.31 2.64 17.61
N GLY A 17 26.36 3.10 16.79
CA GLY A 17 24.97 3.37 17.17
C GLY A 17 24.77 4.83 17.60
N ASP A 18 23.54 5.34 17.36
CA ASP A 18 23.17 6.76 17.50
C ASP A 18 23.14 7.32 18.93
N THR A 19 23.42 6.49 19.93
CA THR A 19 23.24 6.84 21.35
C THR A 19 24.50 7.30 22.08
N ILE A 20 25.65 7.44 21.40
CA ILE A 20 26.91 7.73 22.07
C ILE A 20 27.41 9.13 21.71
N ASP A 21 27.59 9.96 22.73
CA ASP A 21 28.22 11.29 22.57
C ASP A 21 29.70 11.14 22.12
N LEU A 22 29.96 11.53 20.87
CA LEU A 22 31.27 11.43 20.22
C LEU A 22 32.39 12.21 20.99
N LYS A 23 32.02 13.13 21.87
CA LYS A 23 32.97 13.89 22.71
C LYS A 23 33.54 13.09 23.88
N LEU A 24 32.81 12.06 24.30
CA LEU A 24 33.16 11.15 25.39
C LEU A 24 33.91 9.90 24.90
N PHE A 25 34.19 9.80 23.60
CA PHE A 25 34.78 8.61 23.01
C PHE A 25 36.30 8.54 23.32
N PRO A 26 36.79 7.38 23.79
CA PRO A 26 38.21 7.21 24.06
C PRO A 26 39.04 7.27 22.77
N ASP A 27 40.27 7.78 22.87
CA ASP A 27 41.18 7.94 21.73
C ASP A 27 41.54 6.61 21.04
N THR A 28 41.38 5.50 21.75
CA THR A 28 41.67 4.15 21.24
C THR A 28 40.50 3.19 21.53
N VAL A 29 40.07 2.45 20.52
CA VAL A 29 39.01 1.45 20.61
C VAL A 29 39.55 0.10 20.14
N LYS A 30 39.27 -0.97 20.91
CA LYS A 30 39.61 -2.35 20.55
C LYS A 30 38.42 -2.94 19.78
N ILE A 31 38.64 -3.26 18.51
CA ILE A 31 37.60 -3.85 17.64
C ILE A 31 37.92 -5.33 17.42
N LYS A 32 36.93 -6.21 17.69
CA LYS A 32 36.98 -7.61 17.35
C LYS A 32 36.06 -7.84 16.15
N ILE A 33 36.61 -8.29 15.03
CA ILE A 33 35.83 -8.69 13.87
C ILE A 33 35.30 -10.10 14.14
N GLU A 34 34.00 -10.26 14.30
CA GLU A 34 33.38 -11.56 14.55
C GLU A 34 32.93 -12.23 13.24
N ASN A 35 32.44 -11.47 12.28
CA ASN A 35 32.00 -11.96 10.98
C ASN A 35 32.38 -11.00 9.86
N ILE A 36 32.76 -11.55 8.73
CA ILE A 36 32.93 -10.81 7.47
C ILE A 36 31.86 -11.34 6.51
N ILE A 37 30.93 -10.48 6.10
CA ILE A 37 29.87 -10.81 5.16
C ILE A 37 30.21 -10.16 3.81
N GLU A 38 30.47 -11.00 2.82
CA GLU A 38 30.61 -10.55 1.43
C GLU A 38 29.24 -10.62 0.73
N ARG A 39 28.83 -9.52 0.15
CA ARG A 39 27.64 -9.48 -0.69
C ARG A 39 28.05 -9.57 -2.15
N SER A 40 27.72 -10.68 -2.80
CA SER A 40 27.91 -10.87 -4.23
C SER A 40 26.56 -11.11 -4.92
N THR A 41 26.51 -10.85 -6.23
CA THR A 41 25.32 -11.17 -7.02
C THR A 41 25.08 -12.68 -7.04
N ALA A 42 23.84 -13.09 -6.79
CA ALA A 42 23.48 -14.50 -6.80
C ALA A 42 23.64 -15.09 -8.21
N LYS A 43 24.11 -16.34 -8.29
CA LYS A 43 24.16 -17.09 -9.55
C LYS A 43 22.72 -17.47 -9.94
N LEU A 44 22.34 -17.20 -11.20
CA LEU A 44 21.02 -17.57 -11.75
C LEU A 44 21.01 -19.08 -12.04
N ASN A 45 20.70 -19.87 -11.01
CA ASN A 45 20.60 -21.32 -11.07
C ASN A 45 19.29 -21.79 -10.40
N THR A 46 18.98 -23.08 -10.52
CA THR A 46 17.76 -23.68 -9.97
C THR A 46 17.62 -23.46 -8.47
N THR A 47 18.70 -23.54 -7.70
CA THR A 47 18.69 -23.28 -6.25
C THR A 47 18.24 -21.86 -5.92
N PHE A 48 18.66 -20.88 -6.71
CA PHE A 48 18.23 -19.49 -6.57
C PHE A 48 16.77 -19.32 -6.99
N PHE A 49 16.35 -19.94 -8.09
CA PHE A 49 14.97 -19.89 -8.56
C PHE A 49 14.01 -20.52 -7.57
N ASP A 50 14.39 -21.65 -6.97
CA ASP A 50 13.59 -22.33 -5.95
C ASP A 50 13.40 -21.48 -4.68
N LYS A 51 14.41 -20.69 -4.30
CA LYS A 51 14.30 -19.76 -3.16
C LYS A 51 13.30 -18.64 -3.41
N ILE A 52 13.17 -18.17 -4.66
CA ILE A 52 12.28 -17.03 -5.00
C ILE A 52 10.87 -17.48 -5.31
N PHE A 53 10.71 -18.51 -6.12
CA PHE A 53 9.41 -18.94 -6.64
C PHE A 53 8.88 -20.25 -6.02
N GLY A 54 9.69 -20.92 -5.22
CA GLY A 54 9.39 -22.22 -4.62
C GLY A 54 9.92 -23.39 -5.43
N PRO A 55 10.13 -24.57 -4.79
CA PRO A 55 10.83 -25.71 -5.37
C PRO A 55 10.21 -26.20 -6.67
N GLY A 56 11.05 -26.40 -7.68
CA GLY A 56 10.71 -27.06 -8.96
C GLY A 56 9.79 -26.26 -9.91
N LYS A 57 9.41 -25.02 -9.56
CA LYS A 57 8.52 -24.21 -10.38
C LYS A 57 9.21 -23.63 -11.62
N ILE A 58 10.48 -23.26 -11.48
CA ILE A 58 11.29 -22.65 -12.54
C ILE A 58 12.59 -23.41 -12.69
N LYS A 59 12.87 -23.87 -13.91
CA LYS A 59 14.02 -24.72 -14.18
C LYS A 59 15.10 -24.03 -15.02
N THR A 60 14.72 -23.03 -15.80
CA THR A 60 15.62 -22.35 -16.71
C THR A 60 15.68 -20.84 -16.46
N LYS A 61 16.80 -20.22 -16.85
CA LYS A 61 16.97 -18.76 -16.80
C LYS A 61 15.87 -18.04 -17.60
N LYS A 62 15.48 -18.59 -18.75
CA LYS A 62 14.44 -18.00 -19.62
C LYS A 62 13.06 -17.99 -18.93
N GLU A 63 12.71 -19.08 -18.24
CA GLU A 63 11.47 -19.13 -17.44
C GLU A 63 11.51 -18.14 -16.28
N PHE A 64 12.66 -18.02 -15.61
CA PHE A 64 12.87 -17.06 -14.53
C PHE A 64 12.68 -15.61 -15.02
N GLU A 65 13.32 -15.22 -16.12
CA GLU A 65 13.19 -13.90 -16.72
C GLU A 65 11.73 -13.61 -17.09
N LYS A 66 11.03 -14.57 -17.69
CA LYS A 66 9.62 -14.43 -18.04
C LYS A 66 8.72 -14.24 -16.83
N GLU A 67 9.01 -14.94 -15.71
CA GLU A 67 8.20 -14.80 -14.50
C GLU A 67 8.47 -13.49 -13.76
N ILE A 68 9.71 -13.01 -13.79
CA ILE A 68 10.05 -11.65 -13.33
C ILE A 68 9.33 -10.59 -14.17
N GLU A 69 9.35 -10.74 -15.50
CA GLU A 69 8.65 -9.82 -16.41
C GLU A 69 7.15 -9.74 -16.09
N LYS A 70 6.48 -10.89 -15.92
CA LYS A 70 5.07 -10.92 -15.49
C LYS A 70 4.83 -10.26 -14.14
N SER A 71 5.73 -10.48 -13.18
CA SER A 71 5.62 -9.87 -11.85
C SER A 71 5.75 -8.34 -11.92
N ILE A 72 6.66 -7.84 -12.75
CA ILE A 72 6.85 -6.42 -13.01
C ILE A 72 5.61 -5.85 -13.70
N GLU A 73 5.14 -6.50 -14.77
CA GLU A 73 3.92 -6.11 -15.49
C GLU A 73 2.71 -6.02 -14.56
N PHE A 74 2.50 -7.04 -13.73
CA PHE A 74 1.42 -7.06 -12.75
C PHE A 74 1.49 -5.89 -11.76
N ASN A 75 2.69 -5.55 -11.29
CA ASN A 75 2.87 -4.41 -10.39
C ASN A 75 2.56 -3.07 -11.09
N TYR A 76 3.03 -2.91 -12.34
CA TYR A 76 2.72 -1.72 -13.12
C TYR A 76 1.23 -1.60 -13.45
N LEU A 77 0.55 -2.71 -13.72
CA LEU A 77 -0.89 -2.70 -13.92
C LEU A 77 -1.63 -2.19 -12.68
N LYS A 78 -1.24 -2.61 -11.48
CA LYS A 78 -1.82 -2.11 -10.23
C LYS A 78 -1.55 -0.62 -10.03
N GLU A 79 -0.32 -0.17 -10.27
CA GLU A 79 0.04 1.25 -10.13
C GLU A 79 -0.72 2.13 -11.13
N THR A 80 -0.85 1.68 -12.39
CA THR A 80 -1.59 2.41 -13.42
C THR A 80 -3.08 2.41 -13.15
N GLU A 81 -3.63 1.35 -12.57
CA GLU A 81 -5.03 1.30 -12.16
C GLU A 81 -5.32 2.24 -10.99
N TYR A 82 -4.44 2.28 -9.99
CA TYR A 82 -4.53 3.26 -8.90
C TYR A 82 -4.48 4.69 -9.44
N TYR A 83 -3.56 4.98 -10.36
CA TYR A 83 -3.46 6.28 -11.03
C TYR A 83 -4.77 6.63 -11.77
N LEU A 84 -5.31 5.69 -12.55
CA LEU A 84 -6.56 5.90 -13.28
C LEU A 84 -7.73 6.20 -12.32
N ASN A 85 -7.85 5.46 -11.21
CA ASN A 85 -8.90 5.71 -10.22
C ASN A 85 -8.79 7.11 -9.62
N ARG A 86 -7.56 7.59 -9.35
CA ARG A 86 -7.31 8.95 -8.87
C ARG A 86 -7.67 10.01 -9.91
N GLU A 87 -7.35 9.80 -11.18
CA GLU A 87 -7.73 10.70 -12.26
C GLU A 87 -9.26 10.76 -12.41
N ILE A 88 -9.95 9.63 -12.29
CA ILE A 88 -11.42 9.57 -12.30
C ILE A 88 -11.98 10.40 -11.13
N GLU A 89 -11.50 10.19 -9.92
CA GLU A 89 -11.92 10.93 -8.72
C GLU A 89 -11.74 12.44 -8.92
N ASN A 90 -10.55 12.86 -9.35
CA ASN A 90 -10.23 14.26 -9.61
C ASN A 90 -11.13 14.87 -10.70
N ASP A 91 -11.39 14.15 -11.79
CA ASP A 91 -12.25 14.62 -12.87
C ASP A 91 -13.69 14.85 -12.40
N PHE A 92 -14.22 13.92 -11.58
CA PHE A 92 -15.55 14.08 -10.99
C PHE A 92 -15.61 15.25 -10.00
N LEU A 93 -14.62 15.35 -9.09
CA LEU A 93 -14.55 16.44 -8.12
C LEU A 93 -14.45 17.83 -8.80
N ASN A 94 -13.76 17.91 -9.92
CA ASN A 94 -13.64 19.15 -10.68
C ASN A 94 -14.92 19.52 -11.47
N LYS A 95 -15.67 18.54 -11.93
CA LYS A 95 -16.88 18.74 -12.75
C LYS A 95 -18.16 18.87 -11.93
N ILE A 96 -18.25 18.17 -10.80
CA ILE A 96 -19.44 18.17 -9.95
C ILE A 96 -19.27 19.16 -8.81
N LYS A 97 -20.10 20.20 -8.83
CA LYS A 97 -20.11 21.19 -7.74
C LYS A 97 -20.96 20.67 -6.59
N ILE A 98 -20.35 20.47 -5.44
CA ILE A 98 -21.00 20.12 -4.18
C ILE A 98 -20.61 21.17 -3.16
N ASP A 99 -21.58 21.94 -2.69
CA ASP A 99 -21.38 22.94 -1.65
C ASP A 99 -21.53 22.29 -0.29
N LEU A 100 -20.43 22.25 0.46
CA LEU A 100 -20.42 21.75 1.83
C LEU A 100 -20.66 22.90 2.81
N PRO A 101 -21.49 22.69 3.87
CA PRO A 101 -21.70 23.70 4.89
C PRO A 101 -20.44 23.82 5.78
N GLU A 102 -19.57 24.76 5.47
CA GLU A 102 -18.24 24.90 6.03
C GLU A 102 -18.23 24.91 7.58
N ILE A 103 -19.14 25.69 8.18
CA ILE A 103 -19.25 25.77 9.64
C ILE A 103 -19.56 24.41 10.25
N TYR A 104 -20.46 23.64 9.62
CA TYR A 104 -20.83 22.32 10.10
C TYR A 104 -19.66 21.35 9.99
N VAL A 105 -18.96 21.31 8.84
CA VAL A 105 -17.79 20.46 8.62
C VAL A 105 -16.68 20.75 9.64
N LYS A 106 -16.39 22.05 9.87
CA LYS A 106 -15.38 22.44 10.87
C LYS A 106 -15.76 22.04 12.29
N ASN A 107 -17.02 22.20 12.66
CA ASN A 107 -17.50 21.78 13.98
C ASN A 107 -17.47 20.26 14.13
N TRP A 108 -17.85 19.52 13.08
CA TRP A 108 -17.76 18.05 13.05
C TRP A 108 -16.34 17.56 13.29
N ILE A 109 -15.35 18.15 12.59
CA ILE A 109 -13.94 17.81 12.78
C ILE A 109 -13.53 18.00 14.24
N LYS A 110 -13.88 19.16 14.84
CA LYS A 110 -13.54 19.46 16.24
C LYS A 110 -14.19 18.52 17.25
N SER A 111 -15.42 18.06 16.98
CA SER A 111 -16.17 17.21 17.90
C SER A 111 -15.78 15.74 17.85
N ASN A 112 -15.20 15.28 16.72
CA ASN A 112 -14.93 13.87 16.49
C ASN A 112 -13.44 13.52 16.45
N ASN A 113 -12.57 14.49 16.71
CA ASN A 113 -11.12 14.26 16.74
C ASN A 113 -10.51 14.90 18.00
N ASP A 114 -9.35 14.43 18.44
CA ASP A 114 -8.54 15.10 19.43
C ASP A 114 -8.01 16.46 18.91
N GLU A 115 -7.41 17.23 19.79
CA GLU A 115 -6.94 18.60 19.47
C GLU A 115 -5.87 18.61 18.39
N GLU A 116 -4.94 17.64 18.39
CA GLU A 116 -3.83 17.56 17.43
C GLU A 116 -4.33 17.21 16.03
N ASN A 117 -5.15 16.16 15.91
CA ASN A 117 -5.76 15.76 14.66
C ASN A 117 -6.71 16.84 14.12
N SER A 118 -7.49 17.50 14.99
CA SER A 118 -8.36 18.60 14.60
C SER A 118 -7.57 19.77 14.01
N LYS A 119 -6.45 20.17 14.61
CA LYS A 119 -5.59 21.24 14.06
C LYS A 119 -5.04 20.89 12.69
N LYS A 120 -4.59 19.65 12.51
CA LYS A 120 -4.08 19.16 11.22
C LYS A 120 -5.17 19.17 10.15
N LEU A 121 -6.34 18.60 10.45
CA LEU A 121 -7.47 18.51 9.51
C LEU A 121 -8.08 19.89 9.19
N LEU A 122 -8.06 20.85 10.11
CA LEU A 122 -8.54 22.22 9.86
C LEU A 122 -7.50 23.11 9.18
N GLY A 123 -6.24 22.68 9.10
CA GLY A 123 -5.14 23.37 8.44
C GLY A 123 -4.91 22.89 7.02
N GLU A 124 -3.72 22.31 6.78
CA GLU A 124 -3.25 21.90 5.46
C GLU A 124 -4.12 20.82 4.79
N ASP A 125 -4.75 19.95 5.59
CA ASP A 125 -5.53 18.83 5.08
C ASP A 125 -7.04 19.14 4.90
N TYR A 126 -7.50 20.38 5.18
CA TYR A 126 -8.92 20.71 5.14
C TYR A 126 -9.55 20.50 3.76
N ASN A 127 -8.89 20.96 2.71
CA ASN A 127 -9.39 20.79 1.34
C ASN A 127 -9.48 19.31 0.95
N LYS A 128 -8.46 18.53 1.28
CA LYS A 128 -8.47 17.07 1.04
C LYS A 128 -9.60 16.38 1.79
N TYR A 129 -9.84 16.78 3.04
CA TYR A 129 -10.96 16.25 3.82
C TYR A 129 -12.32 16.60 3.21
N CYS A 130 -12.49 17.84 2.75
CA CYS A 130 -13.69 18.25 2.02
C CYS A 130 -13.87 17.46 0.71
N ASP A 131 -12.80 17.22 -0.03
CA ASP A 131 -12.85 16.44 -1.27
C ASP A 131 -13.21 14.97 -1.00
N GLN A 132 -12.71 14.37 0.08
CA GLN A 132 -13.14 13.03 0.51
C GLN A 132 -14.64 12.97 0.84
N ILE A 133 -15.19 13.99 1.51
CA ILE A 133 -16.63 14.08 1.78
C ILE A 133 -17.40 14.18 0.45
N LYS A 134 -17.02 15.08 -0.44
CA LYS A 134 -17.66 15.23 -1.76
C LYS A 134 -17.60 13.93 -2.56
N TRP A 135 -16.44 13.29 -2.57
CA TRP A 135 -16.28 12.00 -3.25
C TRP A 135 -17.21 10.92 -2.67
N SER A 136 -17.35 10.86 -1.34
CA SER A 136 -18.30 9.91 -0.72
C SER A 136 -19.74 10.14 -1.18
N TYR A 137 -20.19 11.39 -1.30
CA TYR A 137 -21.52 11.69 -1.85
C TYR A 137 -21.67 11.28 -3.32
N ILE A 138 -20.64 11.51 -4.13
CA ILE A 138 -20.64 11.08 -5.55
C ILE A 138 -20.74 9.54 -5.63
N VAL A 139 -19.97 8.84 -4.83
CA VAL A 139 -19.98 7.37 -4.76
C VAL A 139 -21.36 6.86 -4.33
N ASP A 140 -21.96 7.43 -3.29
CA ASP A 140 -23.28 7.03 -2.81
C ASP A 140 -24.36 7.26 -3.87
N GLU A 141 -24.33 8.39 -4.57
CA GLU A 141 -25.25 8.69 -5.66
C GLU A 141 -25.11 7.71 -6.84
N ILE A 142 -23.88 7.32 -7.19
CA ILE A 142 -23.63 6.32 -8.25
C ILE A 142 -24.20 4.95 -7.83
N ILE A 143 -24.00 4.56 -6.58
CA ILE A 143 -24.49 3.32 -6.01
C ILE A 143 -26.02 3.27 -6.06
N ASP A 144 -26.67 4.32 -5.57
CA ASP A 144 -28.13 4.37 -5.48
C ASP A 144 -28.78 4.34 -6.86
N LYS A 145 -28.27 5.15 -7.80
CA LYS A 145 -28.79 5.20 -9.18
C LYS A 145 -28.60 3.91 -9.94
N ASN A 146 -27.49 3.22 -9.74
CA ASN A 146 -27.16 2.00 -10.48
C ASN A 146 -27.43 0.71 -9.70
N LYS A 147 -28.00 0.84 -8.49
CA LYS A 147 -28.34 -0.31 -7.61
C LYS A 147 -27.16 -1.24 -7.36
N ILE A 148 -25.98 -0.67 -7.20
CA ILE A 148 -24.75 -1.40 -6.92
C ILE A 148 -24.84 -1.96 -5.50
N LYS A 149 -24.71 -3.28 -5.34
CA LYS A 149 -24.76 -3.94 -4.04
C LYS A 149 -23.43 -4.65 -3.75
N VAL A 150 -23.09 -4.70 -2.49
CA VAL A 150 -21.99 -5.53 -1.98
C VAL A 150 -22.64 -6.67 -1.20
N GLU A 151 -22.43 -7.91 -1.66
CA GLU A 151 -22.99 -9.09 -1.03
C GLU A 151 -22.01 -9.62 0.05
N ASN A 152 -22.57 -10.22 1.12
CA ASN A 152 -21.75 -10.79 2.19
C ASN A 152 -20.78 -11.86 1.69
N THR A 153 -21.18 -12.63 0.70
CA THR A 153 -20.34 -13.65 0.06
C THR A 153 -19.08 -13.08 -0.55
N GLU A 154 -19.13 -11.87 -1.13
CA GLU A 154 -17.97 -11.20 -1.69
C GLU A 154 -16.99 -10.75 -0.59
N ILE A 155 -17.52 -10.31 0.56
CA ILE A 155 -16.73 -9.91 1.72
C ILE A 155 -16.00 -11.13 2.30
N GLU A 156 -16.71 -12.24 2.48
CA GLU A 156 -16.15 -13.48 2.98
C GLU A 156 -15.08 -14.06 2.04
N GLU A 157 -15.32 -14.03 0.74
CA GLU A 157 -14.35 -14.49 -0.27
C GLU A 157 -13.09 -13.61 -0.28
N MET A 158 -13.25 -12.30 -0.21
CA MET A 158 -12.11 -11.38 -0.16
C MET A 158 -11.31 -11.57 1.12
N ALA A 159 -11.96 -11.70 2.29
CA ALA A 159 -11.30 -12.00 3.55
C ALA A 159 -10.56 -13.34 3.50
N LYS A 160 -11.18 -14.37 2.91
CA LYS A 160 -10.57 -15.69 2.72
C LYS A 160 -9.30 -15.62 1.88
N ASN A 161 -9.33 -14.89 0.77
CA ASN A 161 -8.18 -14.70 -0.10
C ASN A 161 -7.04 -13.95 0.61
N GLN A 162 -7.34 -12.91 1.39
CA GLN A 162 -6.34 -12.17 2.18
C GLN A 162 -5.68 -13.06 3.24
N ILE A 163 -6.48 -13.84 3.98
CA ILE A 163 -5.97 -14.77 5.01
C ILE A 163 -5.14 -15.89 4.37
N GLN A 164 -5.60 -16.48 3.26
CA GLN A 164 -4.83 -17.51 2.55
C GLN A 164 -3.48 -17.00 2.10
N HIS A 165 -3.45 -15.80 1.52
CA HIS A 165 -2.20 -15.18 1.10
C HIS A 165 -1.25 -14.94 2.28
N GLN A 166 -1.79 -14.49 3.42
CA GLN A 166 -1.00 -14.29 4.64
C GLN A 166 -0.45 -15.60 5.21
N LEU A 167 -1.26 -16.65 5.26
CA LEU A 167 -0.84 -17.98 5.71
C LEU A 167 0.25 -18.57 4.78
N MET A 168 0.10 -18.40 3.47
CA MET A 168 1.11 -18.84 2.50
C MET A 168 2.44 -18.11 2.69
N SER A 169 2.40 -16.78 2.86
CA SER A 169 3.61 -15.97 3.04
C SER A 169 4.32 -16.23 4.37
N SER A 170 3.57 -16.67 5.40
CA SER A 170 4.09 -17.02 6.72
C SER A 170 4.52 -18.49 6.86
N GLY A 171 4.41 -19.29 5.79
CA GLY A 171 4.75 -20.73 5.83
C GLY A 171 3.76 -21.59 6.60
N MET A 172 2.58 -21.07 6.94
CA MET A 172 1.55 -21.75 7.76
C MET A 172 0.46 -22.44 6.90
N GLN A 173 0.82 -23.00 5.76
CA GLN A 173 -0.12 -23.58 4.79
C GLN A 173 -1.00 -24.70 5.38
N ASN A 174 -0.52 -25.40 6.41
CA ASN A 174 -1.27 -26.50 7.06
C ASN A 174 -2.50 -26.02 7.86
N MET A 175 -2.60 -24.72 8.14
CA MET A 175 -3.74 -24.14 8.87
C MET A 175 -4.94 -23.79 7.96
N SER A 176 -4.85 -24.05 6.67
CA SER A 176 -5.93 -23.77 5.70
C SER A 176 -7.19 -24.61 5.92
N LYS A 177 -7.14 -25.69 6.71
CA LYS A 177 -8.31 -26.56 7.01
C LYS A 177 -9.39 -25.85 7.85
N ASP A 178 -9.01 -24.87 8.67
CA ASP A 178 -9.93 -24.09 9.52
C ASP A 178 -10.15 -22.67 9.02
N ILE A 179 -9.91 -22.42 7.74
CA ILE A 179 -9.89 -21.07 7.18
C ILE A 179 -11.22 -20.33 7.40
N ASP A 180 -12.35 -21.00 7.36
CA ASP A 180 -13.66 -20.36 7.51
C ASP A 180 -13.84 -19.80 8.94
N LYS A 181 -13.31 -20.48 9.97
CA LYS A 181 -13.26 -19.94 11.34
C LYS A 181 -12.34 -18.71 11.45
N PHE A 182 -11.19 -18.76 10.77
CA PHE A 182 -10.30 -17.59 10.72
C PHE A 182 -10.96 -16.40 10.05
N VAL A 183 -11.70 -16.61 8.96
CA VAL A 183 -12.47 -15.57 8.26
C VAL A 183 -13.50 -14.96 9.19
N GLU A 184 -14.31 -15.78 9.86
CA GLU A 184 -15.32 -15.30 10.80
C GLU A 184 -14.71 -14.45 11.92
N ASN A 185 -13.64 -14.95 12.57
CA ASN A 185 -12.94 -14.22 13.62
C ASN A 185 -12.31 -12.92 13.11
N TYR A 186 -11.71 -12.97 11.92
CA TYR A 186 -11.10 -11.79 11.30
C TYR A 186 -12.13 -10.70 11.00
N LEU A 187 -13.28 -11.06 10.45
CA LEU A 187 -14.35 -10.12 10.12
C LEU A 187 -15.00 -9.53 11.38
N ARG A 188 -15.11 -10.29 12.48
CA ARG A 188 -15.67 -9.81 13.75
C ARG A 188 -14.68 -9.02 14.61
N HIS A 189 -13.39 -9.07 14.29
CA HIS A 189 -12.35 -8.38 15.08
C HIS A 189 -12.63 -6.87 15.18
N ASN A 190 -12.29 -6.27 16.32
CA ASN A 190 -12.49 -4.83 16.60
C ASN A 190 -13.90 -4.33 16.25
N LYS A 191 -14.94 -5.03 16.73
CA LYS A 191 -16.36 -4.66 16.46
C LYS A 191 -16.72 -4.61 14.96
N GLY A 192 -16.08 -5.43 14.15
CA GLY A 192 -16.35 -5.50 12.71
C GLY A 192 -15.59 -4.48 11.86
N GLU A 193 -14.52 -3.90 12.37
CA GLU A 193 -13.68 -2.94 11.64
C GLU A 193 -13.14 -3.56 10.33
N ASN A 194 -12.67 -4.82 10.38
CA ASN A 194 -12.19 -5.51 9.20
C ASN A 194 -13.31 -5.77 8.17
N TYR A 195 -14.53 -6.07 8.63
CA TYR A 195 -15.69 -6.18 7.76
C TYR A 195 -15.95 -4.88 7.01
N LEU A 196 -16.00 -3.76 7.73
CA LEU A 196 -16.23 -2.44 7.15
C LEU A 196 -15.12 -2.05 6.16
N LYS A 197 -13.88 -2.37 6.48
CA LYS A 197 -12.74 -2.12 5.58
C LYS A 197 -12.90 -2.87 4.26
N ILE A 198 -13.18 -4.17 4.29
CA ILE A 198 -13.38 -4.98 3.09
C ILE A 198 -14.64 -4.53 2.34
N PHE A 199 -15.74 -4.27 3.05
CA PHE A 199 -16.96 -3.74 2.46
C PHE A 199 -16.69 -2.46 1.65
N ASN A 200 -15.99 -1.48 2.25
CA ASN A 200 -15.67 -0.22 1.59
C ASN A 200 -14.71 -0.42 0.40
N GLU A 201 -13.77 -1.36 0.48
CA GLU A 201 -12.87 -1.71 -0.62
C GLU A 201 -13.65 -2.30 -1.81
N ILE A 202 -14.55 -3.27 -1.57
CA ILE A 202 -15.39 -3.86 -2.62
C ILE A 202 -16.33 -2.80 -3.20
N LYS A 203 -16.97 -1.99 -2.34
CA LYS A 203 -17.83 -0.87 -2.73
C LYS A 203 -17.11 0.07 -3.69
N SER A 204 -15.92 0.52 -3.31
CA SER A 204 -15.08 1.41 -4.13
C SER A 204 -14.71 0.78 -5.47
N ASN A 205 -14.25 -0.48 -5.46
CA ASN A 205 -13.88 -1.20 -6.68
C ASN A 205 -15.07 -1.34 -7.65
N LYS A 206 -16.27 -1.66 -7.14
CA LYS A 206 -17.49 -1.75 -7.96
C LYS A 206 -17.86 -0.42 -8.60
N VAL A 207 -17.75 0.68 -7.85
CA VAL A 207 -18.02 2.03 -8.38
C VAL A 207 -17.02 2.39 -9.47
N PHE A 208 -15.73 2.23 -9.22
CA PHE A 208 -14.71 2.52 -10.23
C PHE A 208 -14.87 1.65 -11.48
N ASN A 209 -15.19 0.36 -11.33
CA ASN A 209 -15.44 -0.51 -12.46
C ASN A 209 -16.66 -0.06 -13.26
N HIS A 210 -17.75 0.29 -12.58
CA HIS A 210 -18.94 0.84 -13.24
C HIS A 210 -18.62 2.13 -14.01
N ILE A 211 -17.85 3.04 -13.43
CA ILE A 211 -17.42 4.27 -14.12
C ILE A 211 -16.59 3.92 -15.36
N LYS A 212 -15.59 3.04 -15.22
CA LYS A 212 -14.69 2.62 -16.32
C LYS A 212 -15.44 1.98 -17.48
N GLU A 213 -16.52 1.26 -17.22
CA GLU A 213 -17.38 0.67 -18.26
C GLU A 213 -18.22 1.70 -19.01
N ASN A 214 -18.46 2.88 -18.40
CA ASN A 214 -19.32 3.92 -18.94
C ASN A 214 -18.55 5.17 -19.44
N VAL A 215 -17.21 5.16 -19.40
CA VAL A 215 -16.38 6.27 -19.89
C VAL A 215 -15.38 5.79 -20.93
N THR A 216 -14.91 6.73 -21.76
CA THR A 216 -13.83 6.45 -22.71
C THR A 216 -12.48 6.63 -22.05
N ILE A 217 -11.73 5.54 -21.91
CA ILE A 217 -10.37 5.56 -21.34
C ILE A 217 -9.36 5.69 -22.48
N ILE A 218 -8.57 6.76 -22.48
CA ILE A 218 -7.48 6.98 -23.44
C ILE A 218 -6.19 6.45 -22.87
N LYS A 219 -5.70 5.31 -23.39
CA LYS A 219 -4.43 4.70 -22.97
C LYS A 219 -3.27 5.34 -23.73
N LYS A 220 -2.22 5.76 -23.01
CA LYS A 220 -0.98 6.30 -23.57
C LYS A 220 0.21 5.50 -23.05
N SER A 221 1.07 5.04 -23.95
CA SER A 221 2.35 4.45 -23.55
C SER A 221 3.34 5.56 -23.20
N ILE A 222 3.89 5.48 -21.99
CA ILE A 222 4.90 6.43 -21.50
C ILE A 222 6.05 5.66 -20.85
N THR A 223 7.21 6.32 -20.71
CA THR A 223 8.34 5.74 -19.98
C THR A 223 8.05 5.74 -18.46
N PHE A 224 8.72 4.85 -17.74
CA PHE A 224 8.58 4.74 -16.30
C PHE A 224 8.90 6.06 -15.56
N ASP A 225 9.94 6.78 -16.01
CA ASP A 225 10.30 8.06 -15.39
C ASP A 225 9.21 9.12 -15.57
N LYS A 226 8.57 9.17 -16.74
CA LYS A 226 7.41 10.03 -16.96
C LYS A 226 6.23 9.62 -16.10
N PHE A 227 5.96 8.31 -15.95
CA PHE A 227 4.90 7.82 -15.07
C PHE A 227 5.14 8.22 -13.61
N LYS A 228 6.39 8.07 -13.10
CA LYS A 228 6.75 8.51 -11.74
C LYS A 228 6.49 10.00 -11.51
N LEU A 229 6.77 10.83 -12.49
CA LEU A 229 6.52 12.28 -12.38
C LEU A 229 5.01 12.58 -12.31
N LEU A 230 4.21 11.91 -13.12
CA LEU A 230 2.75 12.05 -13.07
C LEU A 230 2.18 11.55 -11.72
N ALA A 231 2.61 10.39 -11.26
CA ALA A 231 2.13 9.79 -10.01
C ALA A 231 2.52 10.58 -8.74
N LYS A 232 3.55 11.44 -8.79
CA LYS A 232 3.93 12.32 -7.66
C LYS A 232 3.02 13.53 -7.50
N ASN A 233 2.32 13.94 -8.56
CA ASN A 233 1.47 15.14 -8.59
C ASN A 233 0.00 14.84 -8.25
N ILE A 234 -0.29 13.61 -7.88
CA ILE A 234 -1.58 13.10 -7.43
C ILE A 234 -1.47 12.66 -5.97
#